data_f0b225184ba006b79703264d3083fb61
#
_entry.id   f0b225184ba006b79703264d3083fb61
#
_cell.length_a   1.000
_cell.length_b   1.000
_cell.length_c   1.000
_cell.angle_alpha   90.00
_cell.angle_beta   90.00
_cell.angle_gamma   90.00
#
_symmetry.space_group_name_H-M   'P 1'
#
loop_
_entity.id
_entity.type
_entity.pdbx_description
1 polymer ?
#
loop_
_entity_poly.entity_id
_entity_poly.type
_entity_poly.pdbx_seq_one_letter_code
_entity_poly.pdbx_strand_id
1 'polypeptide(L)'
;MNAKELAIFVIVSGGLWSIWGISGIPEQGDQVGAFLFCIFVICLFKGRSPMVYLGAFFICTWLEIIGTAAGTWKWASIEPVFNWTQGNPPSGVAAWYCLVDAVAIGFAPKILNGLQKMSNWYKTSLDK
;
A
#
# COMPACT_ATOMS: atom_id res chain seq x y z
N MET A 1 5.57 -20.23 -7.30
CA MET A 1 5.31 -18.97 -8.05
C MET A 1 6.56 -18.12 -7.96
N ASN A 2 7.13 -17.74 -9.10
CA ASN A 2 8.27 -16.82 -9.12
C ASN A 2 7.79 -15.35 -9.05
N ALA A 3 8.74 -14.41 -8.89
CA ALA A 3 8.39 -12.98 -8.72
C ALA A 3 7.57 -12.38 -9.87
N LYS A 4 7.84 -12.82 -11.09
CA LYS A 4 7.13 -12.36 -12.30
C LYS A 4 5.68 -12.88 -12.31
N GLU A 5 5.50 -14.16 -11.99
CA GLU A 5 4.17 -14.77 -11.88
C GLU A 5 3.35 -14.13 -10.79
N LEU A 6 3.96 -13.85 -9.63
CA LEU A 6 3.31 -13.12 -8.53
C LEU A 6 2.90 -11.71 -8.98
N ALA A 7 3.77 -10.98 -9.66
CA ALA A 7 3.46 -9.64 -10.15
C ALA A 7 2.27 -9.67 -11.13
N ILE A 8 2.29 -10.58 -12.10
CA ILE A 8 1.19 -10.74 -13.05
C ILE A 8 -0.11 -11.08 -12.31
N PHE A 9 -0.07 -12.04 -11.40
CA PHE A 9 -1.24 -12.44 -10.62
C PHE A 9 -1.84 -11.25 -9.85
N VAL A 10 -1.02 -10.51 -9.10
CA VAL A 10 -1.46 -9.38 -8.28
C VAL A 10 -2.01 -8.24 -9.14
N ILE A 11 -1.32 -7.89 -10.24
CA ILE A 11 -1.77 -6.80 -11.13
C ILE A 11 -3.08 -7.17 -11.83
N VAL A 12 -3.20 -8.39 -12.34
CA VAL A 12 -4.40 -8.82 -13.06
C VAL A 12 -5.57 -8.98 -12.09
N SER A 13 -5.41 -9.71 -10.99
CA SER A 13 -6.50 -9.94 -10.04
C SER A 13 -6.95 -8.65 -9.32
N GLY A 14 -6.02 -7.84 -8.86
CA GLY A 14 -6.31 -6.54 -8.24
C GLY A 14 -6.93 -5.54 -9.22
N GLY A 15 -6.42 -5.52 -10.46
CA GLY A 15 -6.98 -4.68 -11.52
C GLY A 15 -8.40 -5.07 -11.90
N LEU A 16 -8.68 -6.36 -12.08
CA LEU A 16 -10.03 -6.86 -12.37
C LEU A 16 -10.99 -6.55 -11.20
N TRP A 17 -10.55 -6.73 -9.95
CA TRP A 17 -11.36 -6.39 -8.79
C TRP A 17 -11.66 -4.89 -8.73
N SER A 18 -10.67 -4.04 -8.97
CA SER A 18 -10.85 -2.58 -8.98
C SER A 18 -11.79 -2.13 -10.11
N ILE A 19 -11.66 -2.69 -11.31
CA ILE A 19 -12.57 -2.42 -12.45
C ILE A 19 -13.99 -2.87 -12.12
N TRP A 20 -14.15 -4.06 -11.55
CA TRP A 20 -15.46 -4.55 -11.12
C TRP A 20 -16.07 -3.62 -10.07
N GLY A 21 -15.29 -3.14 -9.09
CA GLY A 21 -15.76 -2.23 -8.04
C GLY A 21 -16.28 -0.89 -8.55
N ILE A 22 -15.75 -0.35 -9.66
CA ILE A 22 -16.21 0.91 -10.27
C ILE A 22 -17.22 0.71 -11.41
N SER A 23 -17.49 -0.52 -11.81
CA SER A 23 -18.36 -0.82 -12.96
C SER A 23 -19.84 -0.51 -12.74
N GLY A 24 -20.27 -0.24 -11.50
CA GLY A 24 -21.67 -0.09 -11.12
C GLY A 24 -22.44 -1.41 -10.99
N ILE A 25 -21.77 -2.56 -11.17
CA ILE A 25 -22.39 -3.88 -10.96
C ILE A 25 -22.62 -4.16 -9.47
N PRO A 26 -21.62 -3.94 -8.55
CA PRO A 26 -21.88 -4.10 -7.12
C PRO A 26 -22.78 -2.96 -6.62
N GLU A 27 -23.73 -3.29 -5.74
CA GLU A 27 -24.60 -2.29 -5.08
C GLU A 27 -23.79 -1.21 -4.36
N GLN A 28 -22.67 -1.62 -3.77
CA GLN A 28 -21.69 -0.72 -3.17
C GLN A 28 -20.49 -0.58 -4.11
N GLY A 29 -20.34 0.60 -4.70
CA GLY A 29 -19.18 0.91 -5.54
C GLY A 29 -17.88 0.95 -4.73
N ASP A 30 -16.72 0.94 -5.42
CA ASP A 30 -15.39 0.94 -4.81
C ASP A 30 -14.44 1.92 -5.49
N GLN A 31 -14.79 3.20 -5.49
CA GLN A 31 -13.96 4.27 -6.06
C GLN A 31 -12.64 4.42 -5.32
N VAL A 32 -12.68 4.31 -3.98
CA VAL A 32 -11.48 4.38 -3.13
C VAL A 32 -10.52 3.24 -3.46
N GLY A 33 -11.03 2.01 -3.54
CA GLY A 33 -10.19 0.84 -3.86
C GLY A 33 -9.53 0.96 -5.23
N ALA A 34 -10.25 1.40 -6.25
CA ALA A 34 -9.70 1.61 -7.58
C ALA A 34 -8.60 2.70 -7.59
N PHE A 35 -8.82 3.81 -6.89
CA PHE A 35 -7.82 4.86 -6.74
C PHE A 35 -6.56 4.36 -6.02
N LEU A 36 -6.72 3.63 -4.91
CA LEU A 36 -5.61 3.04 -4.18
C LEU A 36 -4.85 2.01 -5.02
N PHE A 37 -5.55 1.23 -5.83
CA PHE A 37 -4.88 0.31 -6.75
C PHE A 37 -4.01 1.04 -7.77
N CYS A 38 -4.43 2.20 -8.28
CA CYS A 38 -3.56 3.04 -9.12
C CYS A 38 -2.30 3.50 -8.36
N ILE A 39 -2.42 3.87 -7.09
CA ILE A 39 -1.27 4.20 -6.23
C ILE A 39 -0.32 3.00 -6.12
N PHE A 40 -0.83 1.79 -5.88
CA PHE A 40 -0.02 0.57 -5.87
C PHE A 40 0.77 0.39 -7.18
N VAL A 41 0.10 0.54 -8.32
CA VAL A 41 0.75 0.40 -9.63
C VAL A 41 1.87 1.44 -9.79
N ILE A 42 1.64 2.68 -9.35
CA ILE A 42 2.68 3.73 -9.37
C ILE A 42 3.86 3.34 -8.46
N CYS A 43 3.61 2.87 -7.24
CA CYS A 43 4.65 2.40 -6.33
C CYS A 43 5.44 1.25 -6.94
N LEU A 44 4.77 0.30 -7.60
CA LEU A 44 5.40 -0.86 -8.23
C LEU A 44 6.37 -0.47 -9.35
N PHE A 45 5.98 0.50 -10.21
CA PHE A 45 6.79 0.90 -11.37
C PHE A 45 7.78 2.04 -11.09
N LYS A 46 7.52 2.90 -10.10
CA LYS A 46 8.34 4.07 -9.80
C LYS A 46 9.10 3.98 -8.48
N GLY A 47 8.68 3.08 -7.60
CA GLY A 47 9.27 2.89 -6.28
C GLY A 47 10.64 2.20 -6.35
N ARG A 48 11.40 2.29 -5.26
CA ARG A 48 12.78 1.76 -5.16
C ARG A 48 12.84 0.26 -4.88
N SER A 49 11.75 -0.33 -4.41
CA SER A 49 11.71 -1.74 -3.97
C SER A 49 10.44 -2.43 -4.44
N PRO A 50 10.26 -2.67 -5.76
CA PRO A 50 9.05 -3.27 -6.31
C PRO A 50 8.64 -4.57 -5.64
N MET A 51 9.61 -5.41 -5.25
CA MET A 51 9.34 -6.70 -4.59
C MET A 51 8.76 -6.53 -3.19
N VAL A 52 9.16 -5.50 -2.45
CA VAL A 52 8.58 -5.18 -1.14
C VAL A 52 7.13 -4.75 -1.32
N TYR A 53 6.85 -3.85 -2.26
CA TYR A 53 5.49 -3.39 -2.52
C TYR A 53 4.57 -4.51 -3.00
N LEU A 54 5.08 -5.39 -3.87
CA LEU A 54 4.35 -6.55 -4.35
C LEU A 54 4.00 -7.52 -3.21
N GLY A 55 4.97 -7.83 -2.35
CA GLY A 55 4.78 -8.69 -1.19
C GLY A 55 3.83 -8.07 -0.17
N ALA A 56 4.00 -6.80 0.16
CA ALA A 56 3.13 -6.06 1.07
C ALA A 56 1.69 -6.02 0.54
N PHE A 57 1.50 -5.69 -0.74
CA PHE A 57 0.17 -5.68 -1.35
C PHE A 57 -0.49 -7.05 -1.28
N PHE A 58 0.22 -8.10 -1.67
CA PHE A 58 -0.31 -9.47 -1.64
C PHE A 58 -0.73 -9.90 -0.23
N ILE A 59 0.17 -9.76 0.74
CA ILE A 59 -0.09 -10.21 2.12
C ILE A 59 -1.20 -9.37 2.77
N CYS A 60 -1.13 -8.04 2.66
CA CYS A 60 -2.10 -7.15 3.29
C CYS A 60 -3.49 -7.27 2.65
N THR A 61 -3.58 -7.51 1.34
CA THR A 61 -4.87 -7.79 0.68
C THR A 61 -5.54 -9.03 1.29
N TRP A 62 -4.80 -10.12 1.51
CA TRP A 62 -5.33 -11.31 2.17
C TRP A 62 -5.75 -11.03 3.60
N LEU A 63 -4.95 -10.26 4.34
CA LEU A 63 -5.28 -9.87 5.71
C LEU A 63 -6.62 -9.10 5.76
N GLU A 64 -6.81 -8.15 4.86
CA GLU A 64 -8.04 -7.35 4.76
C GLU A 64 -9.25 -8.20 4.38
N ILE A 65 -9.12 -9.10 3.40
CA ILE A 65 -10.19 -10.02 3.01
C ILE A 65 -10.59 -10.91 4.19
N ILE A 66 -9.63 -11.52 4.87
CA ILE A 66 -9.90 -12.42 6.00
C ILE A 66 -10.50 -11.64 7.17
N GLY A 67 -9.94 -10.48 7.52
CA GLY A 67 -10.40 -9.68 8.64
C GLY A 67 -11.83 -9.15 8.46
N THR A 68 -12.16 -8.68 7.25
CA THR A 68 -13.53 -8.23 6.93
C THR A 68 -14.52 -9.39 6.84
N ALA A 69 -14.11 -10.53 6.27
CA ALA A 69 -14.95 -11.72 6.19
C ALA A 69 -15.23 -12.33 7.57
N ALA A 70 -14.26 -12.29 8.49
CA ALA A 70 -14.41 -12.72 9.87
C ALA A 70 -15.19 -11.70 10.74
N GLY A 71 -15.50 -10.52 10.21
CA GLY A 71 -16.19 -9.46 10.95
C GLY A 71 -15.32 -8.80 12.03
N THR A 72 -14.00 -8.96 11.97
CA THR A 72 -13.06 -8.36 12.92
C THR A 72 -13.04 -6.83 12.79
N TRP A 73 -13.17 -6.32 11.56
CA TRP A 73 -13.41 -4.92 11.25
C TRP A 73 -14.28 -4.77 10.00
N LYS A 74 -14.79 -3.59 9.80
CA LYS A 74 -15.62 -3.24 8.64
C LYS A 74 -15.24 -1.85 8.14
N TRP A 75 -15.06 -1.73 6.85
CA TRP A 75 -14.87 -0.44 6.18
C TRP A 75 -16.22 0.28 6.05
N ALA A 76 -16.21 1.59 6.19
CA ALA A 76 -17.40 2.40 5.91
C ALA A 76 -17.74 2.32 4.41
N SER A 77 -19.00 2.41 4.06
CA SER A 77 -19.42 2.39 2.66
C SER A 77 -19.06 3.64 1.87
N ILE A 78 -18.85 4.75 2.58
CA ILE A 78 -18.45 6.05 2.04
C ILE A 78 -17.22 6.54 2.81
N GLU A 79 -16.19 6.93 2.09
CA GLU A 79 -15.00 7.56 2.63
C GLU A 79 -15.32 9.02 3.00
N PRO A 80 -15.04 9.47 4.25
CA PRO A 80 -15.59 10.71 4.78
C PRO A 80 -14.96 12.00 4.24
N VAL A 81 -13.76 11.94 3.63
CA VAL A 81 -13.04 13.14 3.17
C VAL A 81 -13.51 13.56 1.77
N PHE A 82 -13.58 12.61 0.83
CA PHE A 82 -13.94 12.87 -0.57
C PHE A 82 -15.35 12.43 -0.93
N ASN A 83 -16.09 11.80 -0.01
CA ASN A 83 -17.39 11.20 -0.26
C ASN A 83 -17.39 10.13 -1.35
N TRP A 84 -16.29 9.39 -1.47
CA TRP A 84 -16.16 8.31 -2.42
C TRP A 84 -16.68 6.99 -1.86
N THR A 85 -17.29 6.20 -2.72
CA THR A 85 -17.70 4.84 -2.35
C THR A 85 -16.47 3.96 -2.13
N GLN A 86 -16.57 3.06 -1.15
CA GLN A 86 -15.51 2.08 -0.90
C GLN A 86 -16.07 0.71 -0.57
N GLY A 87 -15.38 -0.32 -1.07
CA GLY A 87 -15.68 -1.72 -0.81
C GLY A 87 -15.39 -2.14 0.63
N ASN A 88 -15.73 -3.36 0.97
CA ASN A 88 -15.45 -3.96 2.28
C ASN A 88 -14.81 -5.35 2.11
N PRO A 89 -13.46 -5.44 1.98
CA PRO A 89 -12.50 -4.32 1.93
C PRO A 89 -12.48 -3.60 0.57
N PRO A 90 -11.91 -2.38 0.50
CA PRO A 90 -11.61 -1.73 -0.78
C PRO A 90 -10.57 -2.53 -1.58
N SER A 91 -10.73 -2.64 -2.90
CA SER A 91 -9.91 -3.51 -3.76
C SER A 91 -8.41 -3.16 -3.77
N GLY A 92 -8.08 -1.91 -3.57
CA GLY A 92 -6.70 -1.42 -3.52
C GLY A 92 -6.20 -1.08 -2.12
N VAL A 93 -6.90 -1.47 -1.04
CA VAL A 93 -6.61 -1.03 0.34
C VAL A 93 -5.16 -1.28 0.76
N ALA A 94 -4.56 -2.39 0.32
CA ALA A 94 -3.18 -2.73 0.63
C ALA A 94 -2.14 -1.74 0.05
N ALA A 95 -2.54 -0.84 -0.87
CA ALA A 95 -1.67 0.21 -1.39
C ALA A 95 -1.25 1.23 -0.32
N TRP A 96 -2.02 1.40 0.75
CA TRP A 96 -1.60 2.22 1.89
C TRP A 96 -0.30 1.70 2.52
N TYR A 97 -0.18 0.39 2.67
CA TYR A 97 1.04 -0.24 3.19
C TYR A 97 2.21 -0.04 2.23
N CYS A 98 1.96 -0.20 0.92
CA CYS A 98 2.98 0.06 -0.11
C CYS A 98 3.44 1.53 -0.11
N LEU A 99 2.54 2.48 0.11
CA LEU A 99 2.86 3.90 0.20
C LEU A 99 3.73 4.18 1.45
N VAL A 100 3.37 3.62 2.60
CA VAL A 100 4.17 3.73 3.84
C VAL A 100 5.57 3.17 3.62
N ASP A 101 5.68 1.98 3.02
CA ASP A 101 6.97 1.35 2.70
C ASP A 101 7.78 2.21 1.72
N ALA A 102 7.15 2.78 0.70
CA ALA A 102 7.82 3.64 -0.28
C ALA A 102 8.39 4.90 0.38
N VAL A 103 7.63 5.52 1.29
CA VAL A 103 8.06 6.66 2.09
C VAL A 103 9.21 6.25 3.01
N ALA A 104 9.07 5.17 3.76
CA ALA A 104 10.09 4.68 4.68
C ALA A 104 11.41 4.37 3.97
N ILE A 105 11.37 3.61 2.88
CA ILE A 105 12.54 3.25 2.07
C ILE A 105 13.18 4.51 1.42
N GLY A 106 12.36 5.48 1.02
CA GLY A 106 12.82 6.74 0.45
C GLY A 106 13.54 7.64 1.44
N PHE A 107 13.09 7.70 2.68
CA PHE A 107 13.59 8.61 3.71
C PHE A 107 14.62 7.98 4.67
N ALA A 108 14.57 6.67 4.91
CA ALA A 108 15.46 5.99 5.86
C ALA A 108 16.96 6.32 5.63
N PRO A 109 17.51 6.28 4.40
CA PRO A 109 18.92 6.62 4.19
C PRO A 109 19.26 8.06 4.60
N LYS A 110 18.35 9.02 4.38
CA LYS A 110 18.58 10.43 4.76
C LYS A 110 18.60 10.61 6.27
N ILE A 111 17.69 9.94 6.97
CA ILE A 111 17.59 9.96 8.43
C ILE A 111 18.84 9.31 9.05
N LEU A 112 19.22 8.13 8.57
CA LEU A 112 20.39 7.41 9.07
C LEU A 112 21.67 8.21 8.87
N ASN A 113 21.86 8.83 7.70
CA ASN A 113 23.01 9.70 7.43
C ASN A 113 23.02 10.92 8.35
N GLY A 114 21.86 11.51 8.64
CA GLY A 114 21.70 12.61 9.59
C GLY A 114 22.13 12.21 11.01
N LEU A 115 21.61 11.09 11.49
CA LEU A 115 21.95 10.54 12.82
C LEU A 115 23.44 10.22 12.95
N GLN A 116 24.04 9.66 11.90
CA GLN A 116 25.46 9.35 11.90
C GLN A 116 26.33 10.61 11.96
N LYS A 117 25.96 11.67 11.24
CA LYS A 117 26.65 12.98 11.34
C LYS A 117 26.53 13.57 12.75
N MET A 118 25.36 13.52 13.36
CA MET A 118 25.15 13.97 14.75
C MET A 118 26.00 13.19 15.75
N SER A 119 26.02 11.86 15.64
CA SER A 119 26.84 10.98 16.47
C SER A 119 28.33 11.31 16.35
N ASN A 120 28.82 11.51 15.14
CA ASN A 120 30.22 11.86 14.91
C ASN A 120 30.58 13.23 15.47
N TRP A 121 29.69 14.22 15.31
CA TRP A 121 29.87 15.54 15.90
C TRP A 121 29.94 15.48 17.43
N TYR A 122 29.05 14.72 18.07
CA TYR A 122 29.03 14.54 19.52
C TYR A 122 30.35 13.91 20.02
N LYS A 123 30.84 12.87 19.38
CA LYS A 123 32.14 12.24 19.74
C LYS A 123 33.30 13.22 19.64
N THR A 124 33.36 13.98 18.54
CA THR A 124 34.43 14.98 18.34
C THR A 124 34.37 16.13 19.36
N SER A 125 33.18 16.41 19.92
CA SER A 125 33.02 17.45 20.95
C SER A 125 33.44 17.00 22.36
N LEU A 126 33.46 15.68 22.62
CA LEU A 126 33.91 15.11 23.88
C LEU A 126 35.45 14.91 23.95
N ASP A 127 36.10 14.86 22.81
CA ASP A 127 37.56 14.66 22.69
C ASP A 127 38.35 15.98 22.75
N LYS A 128 37.65 17.12 22.98
CA LYS A 128 38.25 18.47 23.19
C LYS A 128 38.15 18.92 24.63
#